data_286d03b181380c6c48238d9df4ccc120
#
_entry.id   286d03b181380c6c48238d9df4ccc120
#
_cell.length_a   1.000
_cell.length_b   1.000
_cell.length_c   1.000
_cell.angle_alpha   90.00
_cell.angle_beta   90.00
_cell.angle_gamma   90.00
#
_symmetry.space_group_name_H-M   'P 1'
#
loop_
_entity.id
_entity.type
_entity.pdbx_description
1 polymer ?
#
loop_
_entity_poly.entity_id
_entity_poly.type
_entity_poly.pdbx_seq_one_letter_code
_entity_poly.pdbx_strand_id
1 'polypeptide(L)'
;MGLHDVTEEQRDKMVEGMIKMLGLERKLPSKEELEKEIIDYLSKKHPCSLATCGKDGIPRISVVDYKNDGLTLYVMTEGGAKLKNIKENNKVAIGLGTSTQTMRSVRGVNIWGTAEIFTDDTPEFAKGLELFKPFLEDMEKMTGKPAQLPPGIMKLIRVTPTKMIYFHYNKGIGNALWEM
;
A
#
# COMPACT_ATOMS: atom_id res chain seq x y z
N MET A 1 -29.91 -19.25 3.68
CA MET A 1 -28.73 -19.96 3.16
C MET A 1 -27.52 -19.17 3.65
N GLY A 2 -26.84 -19.64 4.73
CA GLY A 2 -25.74 -18.92 5.36
C GLY A 2 -24.55 -18.81 4.38
N LEU A 3 -23.92 -17.63 4.35
CA LEU A 3 -22.62 -17.46 3.72
C LEU A 3 -21.64 -18.37 4.49
N HIS A 4 -21.34 -19.53 3.93
CA HIS A 4 -20.33 -20.40 4.49
C HIS A 4 -18.97 -19.75 4.22
N ASP A 5 -18.25 -19.40 5.28
CA ASP A 5 -16.88 -18.94 5.17
C ASP A 5 -16.05 -20.03 4.50
N VAL A 6 -15.46 -19.67 3.37
CA VAL A 6 -14.54 -20.56 2.64
C VAL A 6 -13.33 -20.77 3.54
N THR A 7 -13.00 -22.02 3.85
CA THR A 7 -11.81 -22.35 4.66
C THR A 7 -10.54 -21.94 3.93
N GLU A 8 -9.46 -21.77 4.69
CA GLU A 8 -8.15 -21.41 4.12
C GLU A 8 -7.69 -22.45 3.09
N GLU A 9 -7.88 -23.73 3.38
CA GLU A 9 -7.58 -24.85 2.46
C GLU A 9 -8.42 -24.78 1.17
N GLN A 10 -9.71 -24.47 1.27
CA GLN A 10 -10.58 -24.31 0.10
C GLN A 10 -10.14 -23.14 -0.76
N ARG A 11 -9.76 -22.02 -0.12
CA ARG A 11 -9.25 -20.84 -0.81
C ARG A 11 -7.95 -21.14 -1.54
N ASP A 12 -7.04 -21.88 -0.91
CA ASP A 12 -5.78 -22.31 -1.50
C ASP A 12 -5.98 -23.22 -2.71
N LYS A 13 -6.87 -24.16 -2.63
CA LYS A 13 -7.24 -25.04 -3.78
C LYS A 13 -7.83 -24.24 -4.95
N MET A 14 -8.65 -23.23 -4.66
CA MET A 14 -9.19 -22.33 -5.70
C MET A 14 -8.09 -21.54 -6.39
N VAL A 15 -7.17 -20.96 -5.63
CA VAL A 15 -6.02 -20.20 -6.17
C VAL A 15 -5.13 -21.11 -7.02
N GLU A 16 -4.82 -22.29 -6.54
CA GLU A 16 -4.05 -23.29 -7.30
C GLU A 16 -4.75 -23.67 -8.62
N GLY A 17 -6.05 -23.93 -8.56
CA GLY A 17 -6.85 -24.21 -9.75
C GLY A 17 -6.81 -23.07 -10.77
N MET A 18 -6.95 -21.82 -10.32
CA MET A 18 -6.86 -20.65 -11.20
C MET A 18 -5.49 -20.51 -11.86
N ILE A 19 -4.40 -20.72 -11.10
CA ILE A 19 -3.03 -20.65 -11.64
C ILE A 19 -2.80 -21.77 -12.68
N LYS A 20 -3.26 -22.99 -12.40
CA LYS A 20 -3.20 -24.11 -13.36
C LYS A 20 -3.99 -23.82 -14.65
N MET A 21 -5.17 -23.21 -14.57
CA MET A 21 -5.95 -22.79 -15.74
C MET A 21 -5.19 -21.77 -16.62
N LEU A 22 -4.28 -21.00 -16.04
CA LEU A 22 -3.38 -20.10 -16.76
C LEU A 22 -2.19 -20.82 -17.39
N GLY A 23 -2.05 -22.15 -17.25
CA GLY A 23 -0.91 -22.91 -17.71
C GLY A 23 0.38 -22.63 -16.92
N LEU A 24 0.24 -22.30 -15.63
CA LEU A 24 1.34 -21.97 -14.74
C LEU A 24 1.35 -22.91 -13.53
N GLU A 25 2.50 -23.02 -12.88
CA GLU A 25 2.63 -23.69 -11.59
C GLU A 25 2.52 -22.68 -10.45
N ARG A 26 1.85 -23.07 -9.35
CA ARG A 26 1.76 -22.24 -8.14
C ARG A 26 3.14 -22.13 -7.51
N LYS A 27 3.55 -20.89 -7.20
CA LYS A 27 4.77 -20.56 -6.46
C LYS A 27 4.43 -20.10 -5.06
N LEU A 28 5.14 -20.64 -4.09
CA LEU A 28 5.12 -20.22 -2.69
C LEU A 28 6.50 -19.62 -2.38
N PRO A 29 6.69 -18.31 -2.56
CA PRO A 29 7.96 -17.66 -2.31
C PRO A 29 8.33 -17.73 -0.83
N SER A 30 9.63 -17.78 -0.51
CA SER A 30 10.11 -17.56 0.84
C SER A 30 9.74 -16.14 1.31
N LYS A 31 9.87 -15.87 2.62
CA LYS A 31 9.57 -14.53 3.17
C LYS A 31 10.43 -13.45 2.49
N GLU A 32 11.71 -13.72 2.32
CA GLU A 32 12.66 -12.80 1.69
C GLU A 32 12.37 -12.57 0.21
N GLU A 33 11.98 -13.61 -0.52
CA GLU A 33 11.57 -13.48 -1.92
C GLU A 33 10.27 -12.69 -2.05
N LEU A 34 9.31 -12.95 -1.16
CA LEU A 34 8.04 -12.24 -1.12
C LEU A 34 8.24 -10.76 -0.82
N GLU A 35 9.09 -10.43 0.16
CA GLU A 35 9.44 -9.03 0.48
C GLU A 35 10.03 -8.31 -0.72
N LYS A 36 10.98 -8.92 -1.44
CA LYS A 36 11.56 -8.35 -2.67
C LYS A 36 10.50 -8.10 -3.75
N GLU A 37 9.59 -9.05 -3.95
CA GLU A 37 8.49 -8.91 -4.92
C GLU A 37 7.53 -7.77 -4.54
N ILE A 38 7.20 -7.64 -3.25
CA ILE A 38 6.33 -6.57 -2.75
C ILE A 38 7.03 -5.22 -2.88
N ILE A 39 8.29 -5.09 -2.44
CA ILE A 39 9.06 -3.84 -2.53
C ILE A 39 9.19 -3.37 -3.98
N ASP A 40 9.54 -4.29 -4.91
CA ASP A 40 9.59 -4.00 -6.35
C ASP A 40 8.23 -3.50 -6.88
N TYR A 41 7.13 -4.08 -6.41
CA TYR A 41 5.80 -3.65 -6.80
C TYR A 41 5.44 -2.28 -6.25
N LEU A 42 5.68 -2.05 -4.96
CA LEU A 42 5.40 -0.77 -4.30
C LEU A 42 6.18 0.39 -4.92
N SER A 43 7.44 0.17 -5.29
CA SER A 43 8.28 1.22 -5.88
C SER A 43 7.84 1.68 -7.29
N LYS A 44 6.97 0.91 -7.94
CA LYS A 44 6.55 1.14 -9.35
C LYS A 44 5.08 1.54 -9.50
N LYS A 45 4.29 1.48 -8.43
CA LYS A 45 2.83 1.63 -8.51
C LYS A 45 2.30 2.77 -7.65
N HIS A 46 1.66 3.71 -8.31
CA HIS A 46 1.01 4.88 -7.72
C HIS A 46 -0.27 5.20 -8.48
N PRO A 47 -1.31 5.77 -7.87
CA PRO A 47 -1.51 5.95 -6.43
C PRO A 47 -2.00 4.68 -5.71
N CYS A 48 -2.22 4.79 -4.40
CA CYS A 48 -2.88 3.74 -3.60
C CYS A 48 -4.20 4.20 -3.00
N SER A 49 -5.02 3.25 -2.56
CA SER A 49 -6.22 3.49 -1.78
C SER A 49 -5.92 3.27 -0.29
N LEU A 50 -5.88 4.37 0.49
CA LEU A 50 -5.70 4.34 1.94
C LEU A 50 -7.06 4.34 2.63
N ALA A 51 -7.39 3.26 3.31
CA ALA A 51 -8.60 3.11 4.12
C ALA A 51 -8.30 3.45 5.59
N THR A 52 -9.16 4.27 6.17
CA THR A 52 -9.10 4.70 7.58
C THR A 52 -10.50 4.65 8.19
N CYS A 53 -10.58 4.44 9.50
CA CYS A 53 -11.83 4.42 10.25
C CYS A 53 -11.62 5.10 11.60
N GLY A 54 -12.40 6.13 11.90
CA GLY A 54 -12.38 6.79 13.19
C GLY A 54 -13.23 6.06 14.24
N LYS A 55 -13.45 6.70 15.39
CA LYS A 55 -14.31 6.16 16.46
C LYS A 55 -15.77 6.00 16.06
N ASP A 56 -16.20 6.72 15.02
CA ASP A 56 -17.56 6.62 14.46
C ASP A 56 -17.82 5.29 13.72
N GLY A 57 -16.80 4.46 13.52
CA GLY A 57 -16.90 3.18 12.83
C GLY A 57 -17.15 3.30 11.31
N ILE A 58 -17.15 4.51 10.76
CA ILE A 58 -17.43 4.73 9.34
C ILE A 58 -16.13 4.59 8.54
N PRO A 59 -16.00 3.60 7.65
CA PRO A 59 -14.82 3.44 6.81
C PRO A 59 -14.74 4.56 5.78
N ARG A 60 -13.55 5.13 5.61
CA ARG A 60 -13.25 6.15 4.60
C ARG A 60 -12.05 5.74 3.77
N ILE A 61 -12.12 5.99 2.46
CA ILE A 61 -11.04 5.73 1.52
C ILE A 61 -10.53 7.07 1.00
N SER A 62 -9.22 7.19 0.93
CA SER A 62 -8.51 8.29 0.26
C SER A 62 -7.58 7.72 -0.80
N VAL A 63 -7.72 8.17 -2.03
CA VAL A 63 -6.71 7.90 -3.06
C VAL A 63 -5.55 8.86 -2.83
N VAL A 64 -4.37 8.33 -2.57
CA VAL A 64 -3.19 9.11 -2.20
C VAL A 64 -1.95 8.62 -2.95
N ASP A 65 -1.06 9.55 -3.25
CA ASP A 65 0.28 9.20 -3.70
C ASP A 65 1.16 8.84 -2.51
N TYR A 66 2.14 7.98 -2.72
CA TYR A 66 3.02 7.53 -1.66
C TYR A 66 4.45 7.29 -2.17
N LYS A 67 5.38 7.23 -1.25
CA LYS A 67 6.72 6.66 -1.44
C LYS A 67 6.93 5.54 -0.44
N ASN A 68 7.84 4.62 -0.73
CA ASN A 68 8.16 3.54 0.18
C ASN A 68 9.66 3.47 0.49
N ASP A 69 9.96 3.07 1.72
CA ASP A 69 11.28 2.64 2.18
C ASP A 69 11.13 1.20 2.67
N GLY A 70 11.64 0.27 1.88
CA GLY A 70 11.31 -1.14 2.06
C GLY A 70 9.80 -1.37 1.97
N LEU A 71 9.23 -2.01 3.00
CA LEU A 71 7.79 -2.28 3.10
C LEU A 71 7.00 -1.12 3.74
N THR A 72 7.66 -0.15 4.36
CA THR A 72 7.04 1.01 5.00
C THR A 72 6.61 2.02 3.94
N LEU A 73 5.38 2.53 4.05
CA LEU A 73 4.84 3.53 3.12
C LEU A 73 4.75 4.90 3.78
N TYR A 74 5.02 5.93 2.98
CA TYR A 74 4.96 7.32 3.39
C TYR A 74 4.02 8.10 2.47
N VAL A 75 3.05 8.81 3.06
CA VAL A 75 2.08 9.63 2.34
C VAL A 75 2.21 11.06 2.81
N MET A 76 2.45 11.98 1.86
CA MET A 76 2.44 13.41 2.14
C MET A 76 1.04 13.98 1.88
N THR A 77 0.53 14.82 2.78
CA THR A 77 -0.83 15.34 2.71
C THR A 77 -1.00 16.65 3.46
N GLU A 78 -1.90 17.50 2.97
CA GLU A 78 -2.26 18.76 3.64
C GLU A 78 -3.29 18.56 4.75
N GLY A 79 -4.08 17.45 4.75
CA GLY A 79 -5.13 17.29 5.77
C GLY A 79 -6.24 16.32 5.37
N GLY A 80 -7.43 16.59 5.90
CA GLY A 80 -8.64 15.86 5.61
C GLY A 80 -9.04 14.81 6.66
N ALA A 81 -10.15 14.12 6.41
CA ALA A 81 -10.76 13.17 7.34
C ALA A 81 -9.83 12.01 7.73
N LYS A 82 -8.91 11.62 6.83
CA LYS A 82 -7.93 10.56 7.10
C LYS A 82 -7.04 10.88 8.31
N LEU A 83 -6.59 12.14 8.46
CA LEU A 83 -5.77 12.53 9.61
C LEU A 83 -6.57 12.48 10.92
N LYS A 84 -7.84 12.91 10.89
CA LYS A 84 -8.73 12.80 12.06
C LYS A 84 -8.90 11.33 12.44
N ASN A 85 -9.22 10.48 11.47
CA ASN A 85 -9.42 9.07 11.72
C ASN A 85 -8.18 8.40 12.31
N ILE A 86 -6.98 8.66 11.74
CA ILE A 86 -5.72 8.07 12.21
C ILE A 86 -5.40 8.50 13.65
N LYS A 87 -5.70 9.75 14.04
CA LYS A 87 -5.55 10.22 15.42
C LYS A 87 -6.45 9.48 16.41
N GLU A 88 -7.64 9.08 15.97
CA GLU A 88 -8.62 8.38 16.79
C GLU A 88 -8.41 6.85 16.79
N ASN A 89 -7.96 6.30 15.67
CA ASN A 89 -7.66 4.89 15.42
C ASN A 89 -6.56 4.78 14.37
N ASN A 90 -5.40 4.39 14.80
CA ASN A 90 -4.22 4.31 13.93
C ASN A 90 -4.16 3.06 13.06
N LYS A 91 -5.13 2.16 13.15
CA LYS A 91 -5.21 0.98 12.26
C LYS A 91 -5.70 1.41 10.88
N VAL A 92 -4.95 1.01 9.87
CA VAL A 92 -5.23 1.37 8.47
C VAL A 92 -5.12 0.16 7.57
N ALA A 93 -5.74 0.27 6.39
CA ALA A 93 -5.51 -0.68 5.31
C ALA A 93 -5.18 0.06 4.02
N ILE A 94 -4.35 -0.55 3.17
CA ILE A 94 -4.00 -0.01 1.87
C ILE A 94 -4.25 -1.09 0.82
N GLY A 95 -4.87 -0.69 -0.29
CA GLY A 95 -5.05 -1.52 -1.47
C GLY A 95 -4.32 -0.93 -2.67
N LEU A 96 -3.53 -1.79 -3.34
CA LEU A 96 -2.94 -1.48 -4.65
C LEU A 96 -3.26 -2.62 -5.61
N GLY A 97 -3.67 -2.26 -6.82
CA GLY A 97 -3.91 -3.22 -7.88
C GLY A 97 -3.52 -2.65 -9.23
N THR A 98 -3.14 -3.51 -10.15
CA THR A 98 -2.99 -3.13 -11.56
C THR A 98 -4.34 -3.21 -12.26
N SER A 99 -4.59 -2.29 -13.20
CA SER A 99 -5.67 -2.46 -14.17
C SER A 99 -5.44 -3.76 -14.95
N THR A 100 -6.45 -4.62 -14.98
CA THR A 100 -6.34 -5.97 -15.55
C THR A 100 -7.22 -6.09 -16.78
N GLN A 101 -6.64 -6.46 -17.92
CA GLN A 101 -7.38 -6.85 -19.10
C GLN A 101 -7.54 -8.37 -19.20
N THR A 102 -6.67 -9.12 -18.52
CA THR A 102 -6.68 -10.57 -18.49
C THR A 102 -6.37 -11.09 -17.08
N MET A 103 -6.77 -12.33 -16.78
CA MET A 103 -6.41 -12.98 -15.50
C MET A 103 -4.90 -13.05 -15.27
N ARG A 104 -4.10 -13.20 -16.32
CA ARG A 104 -2.62 -13.21 -16.21
C ARG A 104 -2.05 -11.88 -15.73
N SER A 105 -2.69 -10.74 -16.06
CA SER A 105 -2.22 -9.42 -15.67
C SER A 105 -2.60 -9.01 -14.24
N VAL A 106 -3.34 -9.88 -13.52
CA VAL A 106 -3.72 -9.63 -12.12
C VAL A 106 -2.47 -9.58 -11.23
N ARG A 107 -2.22 -8.42 -10.66
CA ARG A 107 -1.15 -8.18 -9.68
C ARG A 107 -1.60 -7.12 -8.68
N GLY A 108 -1.32 -7.32 -7.41
CA GLY A 108 -1.66 -6.35 -6.38
C GLY A 108 -1.22 -6.78 -5.00
N VAL A 109 -1.44 -5.88 -4.06
CA VAL A 109 -1.19 -6.12 -2.64
C VAL A 109 -2.25 -5.43 -1.79
N ASN A 110 -2.73 -6.16 -0.79
CA ASN A 110 -3.53 -5.63 0.31
C ASN A 110 -2.63 -5.57 1.54
N ILE A 111 -2.61 -4.43 2.22
CA ILE A 111 -1.73 -4.13 3.34
C ILE A 111 -2.58 -3.74 4.53
N TRP A 112 -2.34 -4.33 5.69
CA TRP A 112 -2.84 -3.89 6.98
C TRP A 112 -1.67 -3.44 7.83
N GLY A 113 -1.85 -2.36 8.58
CA GLY A 113 -0.79 -1.81 9.40
C GLY A 113 -1.25 -0.72 10.33
N THR A 114 -0.29 -0.05 10.93
CA THR A 114 -0.49 1.12 11.80
C THR A 114 0.06 2.36 11.15
N ALA A 115 -0.66 3.48 11.31
CA ALA A 115 -0.27 4.78 10.78
C ALA A 115 0.14 5.74 11.90
N GLU A 116 1.17 6.54 11.64
CA GLU A 116 1.62 7.64 12.49
C GLU A 116 1.65 8.93 11.67
N ILE A 117 1.38 10.05 12.32
CA ILE A 117 1.35 11.37 11.68
C ILE A 117 2.49 12.21 12.23
N PHE A 118 3.30 12.76 11.33
CA PHE A 118 4.42 13.64 11.64
C PHE A 118 4.19 15.04 11.06
N THR A 119 4.65 16.03 11.77
CA THR A 119 4.62 17.44 11.39
C THR A 119 6.03 17.91 10.98
N ASP A 120 6.11 19.02 10.27
CA ASP A 120 7.35 19.55 9.70
C ASP A 120 8.44 19.93 10.72
N ASP A 121 8.11 19.96 12.00
CA ASP A 121 9.01 20.14 13.13
C ASP A 121 9.64 18.83 13.66
N THR A 122 9.32 17.68 13.05
CA THR A 122 9.83 16.38 13.51
C THR A 122 10.95 15.84 12.62
N PRO A 123 11.95 15.12 13.20
CA PRO A 123 12.99 14.45 12.41
C PRO A 123 12.45 13.41 11.42
N GLU A 124 11.36 12.73 11.79
CA GLU A 124 10.69 11.75 10.97
C GLU A 124 10.08 12.35 9.70
N PHE A 125 9.54 13.58 9.82
CA PHE A 125 9.04 14.31 8.65
C PHE A 125 10.20 14.64 7.70
N ALA A 126 11.32 15.14 8.21
CA ALA A 126 12.50 15.47 7.41
C ALA A 126 13.03 14.22 6.69
N LYS A 127 13.13 13.08 7.40
CA LYS A 127 13.54 11.80 6.81
C LYS A 127 12.58 11.35 5.70
N GLY A 128 11.28 11.43 5.94
CA GLY A 128 10.28 11.05 4.95
C GLY A 128 10.27 11.98 3.74
N LEU A 129 10.51 13.28 3.93
CA LEU A 129 10.58 14.27 2.85
C LEU A 129 11.67 13.94 1.84
N GLU A 130 12.80 13.36 2.26
CA GLU A 130 13.87 12.92 1.36
C GLU A 130 13.36 11.96 0.27
N LEU A 131 12.38 11.09 0.61
CA LEU A 131 11.78 10.16 -0.36
C LEU A 131 10.96 10.88 -1.44
N PHE A 132 10.49 12.08 -1.15
CA PHE A 132 9.71 12.90 -2.09
C PHE A 132 10.55 13.89 -2.89
N LYS A 133 11.86 14.02 -2.62
CA LYS A 133 12.75 14.94 -3.36
C LYS A 133 12.66 14.78 -4.87
N PRO A 134 12.74 13.55 -5.47
CA PRO A 134 12.66 13.43 -6.92
C PRO A 134 11.36 13.97 -7.50
N PHE A 135 10.25 13.78 -6.79
CA PHE A 135 8.95 14.32 -7.20
C PHE A 135 8.91 15.86 -7.13
N LEU A 136 9.47 16.44 -6.07
CA LEU A 136 9.55 17.89 -5.92
C LEU A 136 10.44 18.52 -7.01
N GLU A 137 11.60 17.92 -7.29
CA GLU A 137 12.50 18.36 -8.36
C GLU A 137 11.84 18.28 -9.75
N ASP A 138 11.04 17.25 -10.01
CA ASP A 138 10.30 17.17 -11.28
C ASP A 138 9.20 18.22 -11.37
N MET A 139 8.51 18.54 -10.28
CA MET A 139 7.58 19.65 -10.22
C MET A 139 8.27 20.99 -10.49
N GLU A 140 9.46 21.23 -9.93
CA GLU A 140 10.24 22.44 -10.18
C GLU A 140 10.63 22.57 -11.66
N LYS A 141 11.09 21.50 -12.28
CA LYS A 141 11.41 21.45 -13.72
C LYS A 141 10.19 21.76 -14.57
N MET A 142 9.03 21.21 -14.23
CA MET A 142 7.78 21.42 -14.99
C MET A 142 7.22 22.82 -14.83
N THR A 143 7.33 23.41 -13.66
CA THR A 143 6.70 24.70 -13.34
C THR A 143 7.63 25.90 -13.50
N GLY A 144 8.95 25.65 -13.54
CA GLY A 144 9.99 26.68 -13.50
C GLY A 144 10.04 27.45 -12.17
N LYS A 145 9.41 26.93 -11.12
CA LYS A 145 9.34 27.56 -9.79
C LYS A 145 9.77 26.55 -8.72
N PRO A 146 10.48 27.00 -7.66
CA PRO A 146 10.80 26.12 -6.53
C PRO A 146 9.54 25.50 -5.93
N ALA A 147 9.57 24.18 -5.70
CA ALA A 147 8.50 23.48 -5.00
C ALA A 147 8.53 23.89 -3.51
N GLN A 148 7.69 24.85 -3.14
CA GLN A 148 7.57 25.30 -1.75
C GLN A 148 6.45 24.51 -1.05
N LEU A 149 6.82 23.78 -0.03
CA LEU A 149 5.85 23.18 0.88
C LEU A 149 5.52 24.23 1.95
N PRO A 150 4.24 24.68 2.06
CA PRO A 150 3.89 25.70 3.05
C PRO A 150 4.15 25.19 4.46
N PRO A 151 4.94 25.91 5.28
CA PRO A 151 5.22 25.52 6.67
C PRO A 151 3.94 25.29 7.48
N GLY A 152 3.94 24.27 8.33
CA GLY A 152 2.81 23.93 9.21
C GLY A 152 1.60 23.27 8.53
N ILE A 153 1.52 23.28 7.20
CA ILE A 153 0.38 22.72 6.45
C ILE A 153 0.60 21.24 6.17
N MET A 154 1.76 20.89 5.63
CA MET A 154 2.02 19.49 5.22
C MET A 154 2.19 18.58 6.43
N LYS A 155 1.64 17.39 6.29
CA LYS A 155 1.78 16.28 7.24
C LYS A 155 2.31 15.06 6.50
N LEU A 156 3.12 14.28 7.19
CA LEU A 156 3.60 12.99 6.71
C LEU A 156 2.87 11.88 7.47
N ILE A 157 2.28 10.96 6.76
CA ILE A 157 1.74 9.72 7.33
C ILE A 157 2.75 8.61 7.02
N ARG A 158 3.27 7.95 8.05
CA ARG A 158 4.03 6.71 7.93
C ARG A 158 3.11 5.53 8.21
N VAL A 159 3.04 4.58 7.30
CA VAL A 159 2.31 3.33 7.49
C VAL A 159 3.30 2.19 7.64
N THR A 160 3.34 1.60 8.83
CA THR A 160 4.13 0.40 9.13
C THR A 160 3.23 -0.82 8.97
N PRO A 161 3.51 -1.69 7.98
CA PRO A 161 2.68 -2.87 7.75
C PRO A 161 2.88 -3.91 8.85
N THR A 162 1.79 -4.60 9.21
CA THR A 162 1.80 -5.75 10.10
C THR A 162 1.45 -7.04 9.37
N LYS A 163 0.70 -6.90 8.27
CA LYS A 163 0.25 -8.01 7.43
C LYS A 163 0.07 -7.54 5.99
N MET A 164 0.44 -8.38 5.05
CA MET A 164 0.20 -8.16 3.61
C MET A 164 -0.29 -9.44 2.94
N ILE A 165 -1.16 -9.28 1.93
CA ILE A 165 -1.51 -10.36 1.00
C ILE A 165 -1.13 -9.87 -0.40
N TYR A 166 -0.17 -10.55 -1.02
CA TYR A 166 0.34 -10.24 -2.34
C TYR A 166 -0.10 -11.29 -3.36
N PHE A 167 -0.38 -10.85 -4.56
CA PHE A 167 -0.70 -11.71 -5.69
C PHE A 167 -0.07 -11.21 -6.99
N HIS A 168 0.45 -12.14 -7.78
CA HIS A 168 1.06 -11.89 -9.10
C HIS A 168 0.86 -13.14 -9.97
N TYR A 169 -0.30 -13.23 -10.60
CA TYR A 169 -0.72 -14.45 -11.28
C TYR A 169 0.21 -14.84 -12.43
N ASN A 170 0.75 -13.90 -13.18
CA ASN A 170 1.73 -14.22 -14.24
C ASN A 170 3.01 -14.88 -13.73
N LYS A 171 3.32 -14.75 -12.44
CA LYS A 171 4.43 -15.44 -11.78
C LYS A 171 3.99 -16.71 -11.01
N GLY A 172 2.72 -17.07 -11.08
CA GLY A 172 2.18 -18.19 -10.29
C GLY A 172 2.02 -17.87 -8.79
N ILE A 173 2.13 -16.60 -8.38
CA ILE A 173 1.95 -16.20 -6.99
C ILE A 173 0.50 -15.79 -6.76
N GLY A 174 -0.21 -16.53 -5.90
CA GLY A 174 -1.58 -16.22 -5.55
C GLY A 174 -1.77 -16.17 -4.04
N ASN A 175 -2.27 -15.05 -3.51
CA ASN A 175 -2.56 -14.82 -2.08
C ASN A 175 -1.39 -15.17 -1.14
N ALA A 176 -0.16 -14.81 -1.52
CA ALA A 176 1.00 -15.01 -0.66
C ALA A 176 0.91 -14.09 0.56
N LEU A 177 0.92 -14.70 1.75
CA LEU A 177 0.83 -14.02 3.04
C LEU A 177 2.23 -13.61 3.52
N TRP A 178 2.35 -12.34 3.89
CA TRP A 178 3.48 -11.80 4.66
C TRP A 178 2.96 -11.28 6.00
N GLU A 179 3.63 -11.62 7.07
CA GLU A 179 3.39 -11.10 8.42
C GLU A 179 4.72 -10.70 9.06
N MET A 180 4.67 -9.61 9.87
CA MET A 180 5.82 -9.05 10.57
C MET A 180 6.35 -10.03 11.61
#